data_dcab958cd28008fa95bfa191721e1fb9
#
_entry.id   dcab958cd28008fa95bfa191721e1fb9
#
_cell.length_a   1.000
_cell.length_b   1.000
_cell.length_c   1.000
_cell.angle_alpha   90.00
_cell.angle_beta   90.00
_cell.angle_gamma   90.00
#
_symmetry.space_group_name_H-M   'P 1'
#
loop_
_entity.id
_entity.type
_entity.pdbx_description
1 polymer ?
#
loop_
_entity_poly.entity_id
_entity_poly.type
_entity_poly.pdbx_seq_one_letter_code
_entity_poly.pdbx_strand_id
1 'polypeptide(L)'
;MDWYCAFEGRLRGPHTRASVEGLLRSGLIDRETKVWREGMPRWRALGSVDDFRGLLPPPVPGEPEPARGGPWSRCCARLFDLTLLAVVIVFLIEAFLPALSMEAFLLYANARPFVTGSGIVASAFALNALVLTAFGNSPGKALFGLRAVPLDGAGRFGFAGHAAREFRVWVFGAGIGIPVVALVTMARNYREVGAGRPASYDRRHARMEARPIGETRRTVAMISVAGLSLAAVALVVWGEPYERRIAAARMWANPVSGLSATLPAGWIAAAATRDDGVRLFTFTAFDRSKTVYLAAEEDAGDLTLGRYAELVARNAAASATLIGRWRGVEIEGAPMLRRDGRTSRTGRPVTLLLAKHGNRFWRLIVMGRQPDDHGNAEALPLVKALVATLA
;
A
#
# COMPACT_ATOMS: atom_id res chain seq x y z
N MET A 1 -23.29 -21.99 -50.74
CA MET A 1 -23.19 -20.79 -49.90
C MET A 1 -22.25 -21.10 -48.75
N ASP A 2 -21.22 -20.28 -48.60
CA ASP A 2 -20.12 -20.54 -47.66
C ASP A 2 -20.33 -19.78 -46.38
N TRP A 3 -20.21 -20.51 -45.27
CA TRP A 3 -20.35 -19.96 -43.92
C TRP A 3 -18.99 -19.85 -43.26
N TYR A 4 -18.84 -18.79 -42.47
CA TYR A 4 -17.71 -18.56 -41.60
C TYR A 4 -18.17 -18.56 -40.16
N CYS A 5 -17.45 -19.28 -39.30
CA CYS A 5 -17.76 -19.40 -37.88
C CYS A 5 -16.62 -18.83 -37.05
N ALA A 6 -16.95 -18.08 -36.00
CA ALA A 6 -15.98 -17.57 -35.03
C ALA A 6 -16.09 -18.35 -33.72
N PHE A 7 -15.18 -19.31 -33.50
CA PHE A 7 -15.09 -20.08 -32.26
C PHE A 7 -13.63 -20.35 -31.86
N GLU A 8 -13.36 -20.61 -30.62
CA GLU A 8 -12.00 -20.76 -30.05
C GLU A 8 -11.07 -19.57 -30.35
N GLY A 9 -11.63 -18.35 -30.46
CA GLY A 9 -10.86 -17.13 -30.77
C GLY A 9 -10.32 -17.06 -32.21
N ARG A 10 -10.74 -17.95 -33.10
CA ARG A 10 -10.30 -18.00 -34.52
C ARG A 10 -11.50 -17.98 -35.46
N LEU A 11 -11.27 -17.38 -36.61
CA LEU A 11 -12.17 -17.46 -37.77
C LEU A 11 -11.91 -18.76 -38.51
N ARG A 12 -12.95 -19.57 -38.66
CA ARG A 12 -12.90 -20.83 -39.45
C ARG A 12 -13.95 -20.79 -40.55
N GLY A 13 -13.55 -21.24 -41.71
CA GLY A 13 -14.37 -21.34 -42.92
C GLY A 13 -13.51 -21.20 -44.18
N PRO A 14 -14.09 -21.38 -45.36
CA PRO A 14 -15.51 -21.58 -45.63
C PRO A 14 -16.05 -22.95 -45.22
N HIS A 15 -17.25 -22.98 -44.65
CA HIS A 15 -17.99 -24.20 -44.28
C HIS A 15 -19.28 -24.29 -45.07
N THR A 16 -19.64 -25.48 -45.54
CA THR A 16 -20.98 -25.71 -46.08
C THR A 16 -22.01 -25.70 -44.92
N ARG A 17 -23.28 -25.51 -45.26
CA ARG A 17 -24.36 -25.60 -44.26
C ARG A 17 -24.29 -26.92 -43.47
N ALA A 18 -24.12 -28.05 -44.19
CA ALA A 18 -24.00 -29.37 -43.56
C ALA A 18 -22.77 -29.48 -42.62
N SER A 19 -21.68 -28.81 -42.93
CA SER A 19 -20.49 -28.77 -42.07
C SER A 19 -20.78 -27.99 -40.80
N VAL A 20 -21.47 -26.85 -40.85
CA VAL A 20 -21.90 -26.07 -39.68
C VAL A 20 -22.86 -26.88 -38.82
N GLU A 21 -23.79 -27.64 -39.42
CA GLU A 21 -24.68 -28.57 -38.71
C GLU A 21 -23.91 -29.70 -38.01
N GLY A 22 -22.87 -30.22 -38.62
CA GLY A 22 -21.99 -31.23 -38.03
C GLY A 22 -21.21 -30.66 -36.82
N LEU A 23 -20.70 -29.45 -36.92
CA LEU A 23 -20.03 -28.76 -35.84
C LEU A 23 -20.98 -28.46 -34.67
N LEU A 24 -22.25 -28.12 -34.95
CA LEU A 24 -23.29 -27.93 -33.95
C LEU A 24 -23.65 -29.24 -33.22
N ARG A 25 -23.82 -30.33 -33.95
CA ARG A 25 -24.11 -31.66 -33.39
C ARG A 25 -22.97 -32.21 -32.54
N SER A 26 -21.73 -31.90 -32.88
CA SER A 26 -20.55 -32.29 -32.11
C SER A 26 -20.32 -31.43 -30.88
N GLY A 27 -21.09 -30.37 -30.67
CA GLY A 27 -20.93 -29.44 -29.53
C GLY A 27 -19.72 -28.53 -29.67
N LEU A 28 -19.05 -28.48 -30.82
CA LEU A 28 -17.92 -27.58 -31.05
C LEU A 28 -18.36 -26.13 -31.25
N ILE A 29 -19.58 -25.93 -31.72
CA ILE A 29 -20.22 -24.61 -31.81
C ILE A 29 -21.59 -24.68 -31.16
N ASP A 30 -22.07 -23.54 -30.71
CA ASP A 30 -23.31 -23.38 -29.97
C ASP A 30 -24.23 -22.32 -30.62
N ARG A 31 -25.37 -22.10 -29.99
CA ARG A 31 -26.36 -21.09 -30.39
C ARG A 31 -25.81 -19.68 -30.43
N GLU A 32 -24.81 -19.35 -29.61
CA GLU A 32 -24.24 -18.02 -29.46
C GLU A 32 -23.02 -17.83 -30.39
N THR A 33 -22.52 -18.90 -30.99
CA THR A 33 -21.39 -18.85 -31.93
C THR A 33 -21.71 -17.92 -33.08
N LYS A 34 -20.82 -16.94 -33.32
CA LYS A 34 -21.01 -15.97 -34.37
C LYS A 34 -20.71 -16.59 -35.73
N VAL A 35 -21.66 -16.44 -36.63
CA VAL A 35 -21.58 -16.90 -38.00
C VAL A 35 -21.79 -15.74 -38.99
N TRP A 36 -21.18 -15.84 -40.13
CA TRP A 36 -21.32 -14.89 -41.20
C TRP A 36 -21.26 -15.61 -42.56
N ARG A 37 -22.01 -15.09 -43.53
CA ARG A 37 -21.91 -15.47 -44.94
C ARG A 37 -21.95 -14.24 -45.81
N GLU A 38 -21.51 -14.39 -47.04
CA GLU A 38 -21.61 -13.33 -48.03
C GLU A 38 -23.07 -12.86 -48.18
N GLY A 39 -23.25 -11.54 -48.18
CA GLY A 39 -24.56 -10.88 -48.19
C GLY A 39 -25.09 -10.52 -46.80
N MET A 40 -24.46 -10.94 -45.71
CA MET A 40 -24.85 -10.51 -44.36
C MET A 40 -24.11 -9.21 -43.96
N PRO A 41 -24.82 -8.17 -43.47
CA PRO A 41 -24.22 -6.89 -43.14
C PRO A 41 -23.30 -6.94 -41.90
N ARG A 42 -23.42 -7.97 -41.07
CA ARG A 42 -22.62 -8.18 -39.84
C ARG A 42 -22.69 -9.63 -39.38
N TRP A 43 -21.72 -10.01 -38.58
CA TRP A 43 -21.73 -11.28 -37.86
C TRP A 43 -22.95 -11.40 -36.93
N ARG A 44 -23.65 -12.54 -36.98
CA ARG A 44 -24.84 -12.84 -36.16
C ARG A 44 -24.61 -14.12 -35.35
N ALA A 45 -25.28 -14.24 -34.21
CA ALA A 45 -25.31 -15.49 -33.47
C ALA A 45 -26.05 -16.57 -34.31
N LEU A 46 -25.53 -17.79 -34.34
CA LEU A 46 -26.08 -18.90 -35.12
C LEU A 46 -27.57 -19.12 -34.84
N GLY A 47 -27.98 -19.00 -33.58
CA GLY A 47 -29.38 -19.10 -33.17
C GLY A 47 -30.31 -18.00 -33.67
N SER A 48 -29.77 -16.89 -34.22
CA SER A 48 -30.54 -15.78 -34.78
C SER A 48 -30.63 -15.85 -36.31
N VAL A 49 -30.03 -16.89 -36.93
CA VAL A 49 -30.02 -17.10 -38.36
C VAL A 49 -31.10 -18.13 -38.74
N ASP A 50 -32.02 -17.72 -39.58
CA ASP A 50 -33.19 -18.57 -39.93
C ASP A 50 -32.81 -19.90 -40.53
N ASP A 51 -31.68 -19.96 -41.27
CA ASP A 51 -31.17 -21.18 -41.93
C ASP A 51 -30.86 -22.30 -40.93
N PHE A 52 -30.61 -22.02 -39.67
CA PHE A 52 -30.26 -22.98 -38.60
C PHE A 52 -31.30 -23.07 -37.50
N ARG A 53 -32.39 -22.29 -37.55
CA ARG A 53 -33.38 -22.19 -36.49
C ARG A 53 -34.06 -23.55 -36.20
N GLY A 54 -34.25 -24.38 -37.21
CA GLY A 54 -34.86 -25.72 -37.10
C GLY A 54 -33.92 -26.82 -36.59
N LEU A 55 -32.60 -26.55 -36.55
CA LEU A 55 -31.61 -27.53 -36.12
C LEU A 55 -31.15 -27.36 -34.69
N LEU A 56 -31.44 -26.21 -34.16
CA LEU A 56 -31.19 -25.94 -32.75
C LEU A 56 -32.32 -26.51 -31.90
N PRO A 57 -32.00 -27.26 -30.83
CA PRO A 57 -33.04 -27.63 -29.87
C PRO A 57 -33.78 -26.34 -29.47
N PRO A 58 -35.11 -26.40 -29.24
CA PRO A 58 -35.84 -25.24 -28.78
C PRO A 58 -35.10 -24.67 -27.58
N PRO A 59 -35.06 -23.34 -27.40
CA PRO A 59 -34.46 -22.77 -26.20
C PRO A 59 -35.10 -23.52 -25.04
N VAL A 60 -34.28 -24.17 -24.21
CA VAL A 60 -34.78 -24.84 -22.99
C VAL A 60 -35.49 -23.74 -22.22
N PRO A 61 -36.83 -23.82 -22.09
CA PRO A 61 -37.56 -22.83 -21.34
C PRO A 61 -37.07 -22.97 -19.89
N GLY A 62 -36.21 -22.08 -19.45
CA GLY A 62 -35.92 -22.03 -18.06
C GLY A 62 -34.51 -22.06 -17.56
N GLU A 63 -33.43 -21.80 -18.38
CA GLU A 63 -32.30 -21.17 -17.71
C GLU A 63 -32.60 -19.66 -17.65
N PRO A 64 -33.03 -19.15 -16.47
CA PRO A 64 -33.25 -17.73 -16.33
C PRO A 64 -31.92 -17.04 -16.67
N GLU A 65 -31.99 -16.08 -17.61
CA GLU A 65 -30.83 -15.23 -17.87
C GLU A 65 -30.21 -14.85 -16.52
N PRO A 66 -28.92 -15.15 -16.28
CA PRO A 66 -28.36 -14.96 -14.94
C PRO A 66 -28.67 -13.54 -14.48
N ALA A 67 -29.37 -13.44 -13.35
CA ALA A 67 -29.86 -12.18 -12.83
C ALA A 67 -28.69 -11.20 -12.74
N ARG A 68 -28.89 -9.98 -13.25
CA ARG A 68 -27.86 -8.94 -13.16
C ARG A 68 -27.75 -8.49 -11.71
N GLY A 69 -26.55 -8.58 -11.14
CA GLY A 69 -26.34 -8.12 -9.77
C GLY A 69 -26.77 -6.66 -9.57
N GLY A 70 -27.65 -6.44 -8.60
CA GLY A 70 -28.15 -5.10 -8.28
C GLY A 70 -27.06 -4.12 -7.81
N PRO A 71 -27.34 -2.80 -7.84
CA PRO A 71 -26.34 -1.79 -7.49
C PRO A 71 -25.86 -1.91 -6.04
N TRP A 72 -26.73 -2.21 -5.10
CA TRP A 72 -26.41 -2.40 -3.69
C TRP A 72 -25.49 -3.60 -3.45
N SER A 73 -25.81 -4.76 -4.03
CA SER A 73 -24.95 -5.95 -3.89
C SER A 73 -23.55 -5.73 -4.44
N ARG A 74 -23.42 -4.98 -5.55
CA ARG A 74 -22.11 -4.62 -6.13
C ARG A 74 -21.36 -3.65 -5.23
N CYS A 75 -22.04 -2.65 -4.66
CA CYS A 75 -21.44 -1.67 -3.75
C CYS A 75 -20.95 -2.36 -2.46
N CYS A 76 -21.82 -3.14 -1.80
CA CYS A 76 -21.47 -3.85 -0.57
C CYS A 76 -20.34 -4.87 -0.77
N ALA A 77 -20.36 -5.63 -1.87
CA ALA A 77 -19.29 -6.56 -2.20
C ALA A 77 -17.96 -5.82 -2.38
N ARG A 78 -17.97 -4.66 -3.07
CA ARG A 78 -16.78 -3.85 -3.26
C ARG A 78 -16.27 -3.22 -1.96
N LEU A 79 -17.17 -2.70 -1.15
CA LEU A 79 -16.82 -2.14 0.16
C LEU A 79 -16.17 -3.20 1.04
N PHE A 80 -16.75 -4.41 1.09
CA PHE A 80 -16.15 -5.52 1.82
C PHE A 80 -14.74 -5.85 1.33
N ASP A 81 -14.57 -6.05 0.02
CA ASP A 81 -13.26 -6.39 -0.57
C ASP A 81 -12.20 -5.33 -0.27
N LEU A 82 -12.52 -4.05 -0.51
CA LEU A 82 -11.56 -2.96 -0.30
C LEU A 82 -11.23 -2.76 1.17
N THR A 83 -12.23 -2.82 2.06
CA THR A 83 -11.99 -2.69 3.51
C THR A 83 -11.14 -3.85 4.04
N LEU A 84 -11.45 -5.09 3.64
CA LEU A 84 -10.67 -6.26 4.03
C LEU A 84 -9.20 -6.13 3.59
N LEU A 85 -9.00 -5.80 2.31
CA LEU A 85 -7.65 -5.67 1.77
C LEU A 85 -6.90 -4.46 2.35
N ALA A 86 -7.58 -3.34 2.60
CA ALA A 86 -6.98 -2.19 3.26
C ALA A 86 -6.51 -2.53 4.68
N VAL A 87 -7.34 -3.24 5.47
CA VAL A 87 -6.97 -3.71 6.81
C VAL A 87 -5.75 -4.63 6.75
N VAL A 88 -5.74 -5.58 5.81
CA VAL A 88 -4.58 -6.47 5.62
C VAL A 88 -3.32 -5.69 5.25
N ILE A 89 -3.42 -4.72 4.32
CA ILE A 89 -2.27 -3.90 3.90
C ILE A 89 -1.74 -3.08 5.07
N VAL A 90 -2.61 -2.40 5.82
CA VAL A 90 -2.19 -1.61 6.99
C VAL A 90 -1.54 -2.52 8.03
N PHE A 91 -2.14 -3.67 8.33
CA PHE A 91 -1.55 -4.64 9.26
C PHE A 91 -0.15 -5.10 8.80
N LEU A 92 0.03 -5.42 7.52
CA LEU A 92 1.33 -5.82 6.98
C LEU A 92 2.36 -4.68 7.05
N ILE A 93 1.95 -3.45 6.76
CA ILE A 93 2.82 -2.27 6.89
C ILE A 93 3.25 -2.10 8.35
N GLU A 94 2.32 -2.11 9.29
CA GLU A 94 2.64 -1.87 10.71
C GLU A 94 3.42 -3.02 11.35
N ALA A 95 3.15 -4.26 10.95
CA ALA A 95 3.81 -5.43 11.52
C ALA A 95 5.24 -5.65 10.98
N PHE A 96 5.47 -5.39 9.70
CA PHE A 96 6.71 -5.80 9.03
C PHE A 96 7.58 -4.65 8.56
N LEU A 97 6.99 -3.51 8.13
CA LEU A 97 7.78 -2.41 7.57
C LEU A 97 8.81 -1.82 8.55
N PRO A 98 8.53 -1.68 9.86
CA PRO A 98 9.54 -1.19 10.82
C PRO A 98 10.76 -2.11 10.94
N ALA A 99 10.55 -3.43 10.82
CA ALA A 99 11.62 -4.42 10.87
C ALA A 99 12.45 -4.47 9.57
N LEU A 100 11.81 -4.22 8.42
CA LEU A 100 12.46 -4.20 7.11
C LEU A 100 13.18 -2.87 6.85
N SER A 101 12.55 -1.75 7.17
CA SER A 101 13.08 -0.40 6.99
C SER A 101 12.36 0.58 7.89
N MET A 102 12.99 0.97 8.98
CA MET A 102 12.48 2.01 9.88
C MET A 102 12.33 3.35 9.16
N GLU A 103 13.22 3.67 8.22
CA GLU A 103 13.12 4.91 7.44
C GLU A 103 11.87 4.93 6.56
N ALA A 104 11.58 3.84 5.86
CA ALA A 104 10.38 3.72 5.04
C ALA A 104 9.10 3.77 5.89
N PHE A 105 9.13 3.15 7.09
CA PHE A 105 8.01 3.24 8.03
C PHE A 105 7.79 4.68 8.51
N LEU A 106 8.84 5.40 8.87
CA LEU A 106 8.72 6.81 9.27
C LEU A 106 8.25 7.72 8.13
N LEU A 107 8.64 7.42 6.88
CA LEU A 107 8.10 8.11 5.71
C LEU A 107 6.58 7.89 5.58
N TYR A 108 6.14 6.65 5.74
CA TYR A 108 4.74 6.28 5.72
C TYR A 108 3.95 6.96 6.86
N ALA A 109 4.44 6.85 8.09
CA ALA A 109 3.80 7.39 9.30
C ALA A 109 3.66 8.93 9.27
N ASN A 110 4.65 9.62 8.68
CA ASN A 110 4.65 11.09 8.58
C ASN A 110 4.10 11.60 7.23
N ALA A 111 3.60 10.74 6.36
CA ALA A 111 2.99 11.17 5.12
C ALA A 111 1.61 11.80 5.36
N ARG A 112 1.18 12.68 4.46
CA ARG A 112 -0.15 13.29 4.55
C ARG A 112 -1.23 12.19 4.49
N PRO A 113 -2.25 12.20 5.38
CA PRO A 113 -3.27 11.16 5.44
C PRO A 113 -3.97 10.88 4.11
N PHE A 114 -4.15 11.90 3.27
CA PHE A 114 -4.71 11.74 1.94
C PHE A 114 -3.81 10.90 1.01
N VAL A 115 -2.50 11.12 1.06
CA VAL A 115 -1.52 10.38 0.23
C VAL A 115 -1.46 8.93 0.67
N THR A 116 -1.35 8.69 1.98
CA THR A 116 -1.33 7.33 2.55
C THR A 116 -2.62 6.59 2.25
N GLY A 117 -3.77 7.21 2.51
CA GLY A 117 -5.08 6.63 2.25
C GLY A 117 -5.29 6.29 0.77
N SER A 118 -4.94 7.20 -0.14
CA SER A 118 -5.02 6.95 -1.60
C SER A 118 -4.09 5.83 -2.04
N GLY A 119 -2.88 5.75 -1.47
CA GLY A 119 -1.92 4.67 -1.73
C GLY A 119 -2.45 3.31 -1.26
N ILE A 120 -3.02 3.23 -0.05
CA ILE A 120 -3.64 2.00 0.48
C ILE A 120 -4.80 1.55 -0.42
N VAL A 121 -5.68 2.48 -0.83
CA VAL A 121 -6.80 2.16 -1.72
C VAL A 121 -6.32 1.66 -3.07
N ALA A 122 -5.35 2.31 -3.70
CA ALA A 122 -4.76 1.87 -4.97
C ALA A 122 -4.13 0.48 -4.83
N SER A 123 -3.39 0.22 -3.75
CA SER A 123 -2.79 -1.08 -3.44
C SER A 123 -3.86 -2.15 -3.22
N ALA A 124 -4.99 -1.81 -2.58
CA ALA A 124 -6.11 -2.74 -2.40
C ALA A 124 -6.75 -3.13 -3.74
N PHE A 125 -6.88 -2.22 -4.70
CA PHE A 125 -7.34 -2.56 -6.06
C PHE A 125 -6.36 -3.49 -6.79
N ALA A 126 -5.05 -3.21 -6.69
CA ALA A 126 -4.02 -4.05 -7.30
C ALA A 126 -4.01 -5.46 -6.68
N LEU A 127 -4.06 -5.55 -5.34
CA LEU A 127 -4.13 -6.82 -4.63
C LEU A 127 -5.41 -7.58 -4.94
N ASN A 128 -6.55 -6.88 -5.10
CA ASN A 128 -7.81 -7.51 -5.51
C ASN A 128 -7.71 -8.14 -6.91
N ALA A 129 -6.95 -7.55 -7.84
CA ALA A 129 -6.70 -8.16 -9.15
C ALA A 129 -5.93 -9.49 -9.02
N LEU A 130 -4.95 -9.57 -8.10
CA LEU A 130 -4.25 -10.82 -7.78
C LEU A 130 -5.18 -11.86 -7.17
N VAL A 131 -6.01 -11.47 -6.19
CA VAL A 131 -7.02 -12.35 -5.58
C VAL A 131 -7.97 -12.91 -6.63
N LEU A 132 -8.49 -12.05 -7.52
CA LEU A 132 -9.37 -12.46 -8.61
C LEU A 132 -8.69 -13.44 -9.58
N THR A 133 -7.41 -13.25 -9.83
CA THR A 133 -6.64 -14.15 -10.72
C THR A 133 -6.39 -15.50 -10.07
N ALA A 134 -6.02 -15.51 -8.80
CA ALA A 134 -5.71 -16.74 -8.06
C ALA A 134 -6.98 -17.57 -7.78
N PHE A 135 -8.07 -16.92 -7.36
CA PHE A 135 -9.27 -17.60 -6.88
C PHE A 135 -10.46 -17.54 -7.85
N GLY A 136 -10.35 -16.77 -8.94
CA GLY A 136 -11.42 -16.59 -9.93
C GLY A 136 -12.58 -15.71 -9.45
N ASN A 137 -12.61 -15.31 -8.18
CA ASN A 137 -13.58 -14.39 -7.61
C ASN A 137 -13.00 -13.70 -6.36
N SER A 138 -13.57 -12.56 -5.94
CA SER A 138 -13.21 -11.92 -4.68
C SER A 138 -14.14 -12.37 -3.54
N PRO A 139 -13.68 -12.32 -2.26
CA PRO A 139 -14.48 -12.70 -1.11
C PRO A 139 -15.83 -11.97 -1.03
N GLY A 140 -15.84 -10.65 -1.21
CA GLY A 140 -17.08 -9.87 -1.19
C GLY A 140 -18.01 -10.23 -2.33
N LYS A 141 -17.51 -10.40 -3.56
CA LYS A 141 -18.36 -10.87 -4.68
C LYS A 141 -18.91 -12.27 -4.43
N ALA A 142 -18.07 -13.18 -3.92
CA ALA A 142 -18.52 -14.52 -3.56
C ALA A 142 -19.64 -14.46 -2.51
N LEU A 143 -19.48 -13.62 -1.48
CA LEU A 143 -20.44 -13.45 -0.39
C LEU A 143 -21.82 -13.01 -0.90
N PHE A 144 -21.85 -12.08 -1.87
CA PHE A 144 -23.10 -11.59 -2.49
C PHE A 144 -23.54 -12.37 -3.74
N GLY A 145 -22.94 -13.52 -4.01
CA GLY A 145 -23.29 -14.35 -5.18
C GLY A 145 -22.97 -13.71 -6.52
N LEU A 146 -22.02 -12.76 -6.56
CA LEU A 146 -21.64 -12.02 -7.76
C LEU A 146 -20.43 -12.65 -8.47
N ARG A 147 -20.42 -12.57 -9.79
CA ARG A 147 -19.28 -12.96 -10.62
C ARG A 147 -19.14 -12.04 -11.82
N ALA A 148 -17.93 -11.60 -12.10
CA ALA A 148 -17.63 -10.86 -13.33
C ALA A 148 -17.22 -11.85 -14.42
N VAL A 149 -17.88 -11.76 -15.58
CA VAL A 149 -17.63 -12.62 -16.73
C VAL A 149 -17.22 -11.73 -17.91
N PRO A 150 -16.18 -12.08 -18.68
CA PRO A 150 -15.79 -11.36 -19.87
C PRO A 150 -16.85 -11.46 -20.97
N LEU A 151 -16.99 -10.42 -21.79
CA LEU A 151 -17.94 -10.41 -22.91
C LEU A 151 -17.40 -11.04 -24.20
N ASP A 152 -16.12 -11.35 -24.26
CA ASP A 152 -15.42 -11.95 -25.41
C ASP A 152 -15.58 -13.46 -25.52
N GLY A 153 -16.34 -14.08 -24.63
CA GLY A 153 -16.56 -15.52 -24.58
C GLY A 153 -15.42 -16.34 -23.98
N ALA A 154 -14.39 -15.69 -23.45
CA ALA A 154 -13.22 -16.38 -22.87
C ALA A 154 -13.48 -17.12 -21.54
N GLY A 155 -14.73 -17.11 -21.05
CA GLY A 155 -15.15 -17.80 -19.81
C GLY A 155 -14.57 -17.23 -18.51
N ARG A 156 -13.30 -16.86 -18.49
CA ARG A 156 -12.59 -16.25 -17.34
C ARG A 156 -11.62 -15.18 -17.79
N PHE A 157 -11.45 -14.17 -16.93
CA PHE A 157 -10.37 -13.19 -17.12
C PHE A 157 -9.02 -13.79 -16.76
N GLY A 158 -7.98 -13.52 -17.56
CA GLY A 158 -6.60 -13.65 -17.13
C GLY A 158 -6.18 -12.46 -16.25
N PHE A 159 -4.95 -12.49 -15.72
CA PHE A 159 -4.41 -11.42 -14.86
C PHE A 159 -4.54 -10.02 -15.48
N ALA A 160 -4.12 -9.85 -16.73
CA ALA A 160 -4.21 -8.56 -17.44
C ALA A 160 -5.67 -8.07 -17.54
N GLY A 161 -6.62 -8.98 -17.78
CA GLY A 161 -8.05 -8.66 -17.81
C GLY A 161 -8.59 -8.21 -16.44
N HIS A 162 -8.21 -8.90 -15.37
CA HIS A 162 -8.56 -8.51 -14.01
C HIS A 162 -7.93 -7.18 -13.63
N ALA A 163 -6.63 -6.98 -13.86
CA ALA A 163 -5.92 -5.74 -13.57
C ALA A 163 -6.52 -4.55 -14.33
N ALA A 164 -6.76 -4.70 -15.62
CA ALA A 164 -7.38 -3.65 -16.44
C ALA A 164 -8.81 -3.33 -15.98
N ARG A 165 -9.56 -4.35 -15.52
CA ARG A 165 -10.90 -4.13 -14.98
C ARG A 165 -10.86 -3.42 -13.62
N GLU A 166 -10.00 -3.84 -12.70
CA GLU A 166 -9.84 -3.20 -11.39
C GLU A 166 -9.34 -1.76 -11.54
N PHE A 167 -8.41 -1.48 -12.46
CA PHE A 167 -8.00 -0.12 -12.79
C PHE A 167 -9.17 0.74 -13.29
N ARG A 168 -10.00 0.20 -14.20
CA ARG A 168 -11.21 0.93 -14.66
C ARG A 168 -12.21 1.17 -13.53
N VAL A 169 -12.38 0.20 -12.62
CA VAL A 169 -13.25 0.39 -11.44
C VAL A 169 -12.68 1.47 -10.52
N TRP A 170 -11.38 1.50 -10.32
CA TRP A 170 -10.72 2.54 -9.53
C TRP A 170 -10.92 3.93 -10.13
N VAL A 171 -10.77 4.08 -11.44
CA VAL A 171 -10.93 5.37 -12.14
C VAL A 171 -12.40 5.76 -12.26
N PHE A 172 -13.23 4.92 -12.89
CA PHE A 172 -14.61 5.25 -13.26
C PHE A 172 -15.66 4.82 -12.22
N GLY A 173 -15.26 4.04 -11.23
CA GLY A 173 -16.12 3.60 -10.12
C GLY A 173 -15.81 4.34 -8.82
N ALA A 174 -14.54 4.46 -8.46
CA ALA A 174 -14.09 5.06 -7.20
C ALA A 174 -13.47 6.47 -7.38
N GLY A 175 -13.48 7.06 -8.59
CA GLY A 175 -13.04 8.44 -8.83
C GLY A 175 -11.58 8.69 -8.42
N ILE A 176 -10.70 7.71 -8.60
CA ILE A 176 -9.26 7.73 -8.22
C ILE A 176 -9.06 8.00 -6.71
N GLY A 177 -10.07 7.73 -5.89
CA GLY A 177 -10.02 8.01 -4.45
C GLY A 177 -10.28 9.47 -4.06
N ILE A 178 -10.60 10.36 -5.03
CA ILE A 178 -10.96 11.76 -4.74
C ILE A 178 -12.42 11.79 -4.27
N PRO A 179 -12.74 12.24 -3.04
CA PRO A 179 -14.06 12.07 -2.44
C PRO A 179 -15.22 12.60 -3.28
N VAL A 180 -15.10 13.81 -3.83
CA VAL A 180 -16.15 14.43 -4.64
C VAL A 180 -16.34 13.67 -5.96
N VAL A 181 -15.25 13.29 -6.62
CA VAL A 181 -15.28 12.53 -7.87
C VAL A 181 -15.85 11.12 -7.61
N ALA A 182 -15.48 10.50 -6.50
CA ALA A 182 -16.01 9.20 -6.08
C ALA A 182 -17.53 9.24 -5.91
N LEU A 183 -18.08 10.25 -5.22
CA LEU A 183 -19.52 10.41 -5.05
C LEU A 183 -20.25 10.53 -6.40
N VAL A 184 -19.73 11.35 -7.31
CA VAL A 184 -20.33 11.56 -8.64
C VAL A 184 -20.27 10.27 -9.46
N THR A 185 -19.13 9.60 -9.51
CA THR A 185 -18.98 8.35 -10.28
C THR A 185 -19.81 7.22 -9.70
N MET A 186 -19.89 7.10 -8.37
CA MET A 186 -20.73 6.11 -7.69
C MET A 186 -22.21 6.36 -7.93
N ALA A 187 -22.69 7.59 -7.78
CA ALA A 187 -24.09 7.97 -8.04
C ALA A 187 -24.48 7.69 -9.50
N ARG A 188 -23.61 8.01 -10.44
CA ARG A 188 -23.82 7.72 -11.86
C ARG A 188 -23.91 6.21 -12.10
N ASN A 189 -22.96 5.42 -11.62
CA ASN A 189 -22.96 3.98 -11.80
C ASN A 189 -24.16 3.31 -11.09
N TYR A 190 -24.57 3.84 -9.93
CA TYR A 190 -25.77 3.38 -9.23
C TYR A 190 -27.02 3.53 -10.10
N ARG A 191 -27.22 4.70 -10.71
CA ARG A 191 -28.36 4.97 -11.61
C ARG A 191 -28.31 4.11 -12.88
N GLU A 192 -27.13 3.94 -13.50
CA GLU A 192 -26.98 3.10 -14.69
C GLU A 192 -27.34 1.66 -14.40
N VAL A 193 -26.79 1.08 -13.32
CA VAL A 193 -27.05 -0.31 -12.92
C VAL A 193 -28.50 -0.48 -12.46
N GLY A 194 -29.06 0.48 -11.72
CA GLY A 194 -30.47 0.46 -11.32
C GLY A 194 -31.44 0.52 -12.49
N ALA A 195 -31.05 1.15 -13.58
CA ALA A 195 -31.80 1.18 -14.84
C ALA A 195 -31.55 -0.05 -15.75
N GLY A 196 -30.89 -1.10 -15.24
CA GLY A 196 -30.55 -2.30 -16.01
C GLY A 196 -29.43 -2.12 -17.03
N ARG A 197 -28.76 -0.96 -17.05
CA ARG A 197 -27.62 -0.71 -17.95
C ARG A 197 -26.31 -1.17 -17.29
N PRO A 198 -25.27 -1.52 -18.08
CA PRO A 198 -23.97 -1.87 -17.53
C PRO A 198 -23.31 -0.66 -16.87
N ALA A 199 -22.60 -0.87 -15.76
CA ALA A 199 -21.77 0.16 -15.16
C ALA A 199 -20.73 0.71 -16.15
N SER A 200 -20.29 1.95 -15.97
CA SER A 200 -19.37 2.63 -16.90
C SER A 200 -18.06 1.87 -17.14
N TYR A 201 -17.58 1.18 -16.12
CA TYR A 201 -16.33 0.39 -16.17
C TYR A 201 -16.50 -1.02 -16.76
N ASP A 202 -17.75 -1.52 -16.93
CA ASP A 202 -18.07 -2.86 -17.46
C ASP A 202 -18.58 -2.83 -18.91
N ARG A 203 -19.07 -1.69 -19.43
CA ARG A 203 -19.86 -1.54 -20.68
C ARG A 203 -19.44 -2.39 -21.89
N ARG A 204 -18.14 -2.53 -22.14
CA ARG A 204 -17.60 -3.20 -23.35
C ARG A 204 -16.77 -4.44 -23.03
N HIS A 205 -16.60 -4.78 -21.75
CA HIS A 205 -15.58 -5.73 -21.36
C HIS A 205 -16.07 -6.84 -20.44
N ALA A 206 -17.10 -6.56 -19.64
CA ALA A 206 -17.57 -7.50 -18.62
C ALA A 206 -19.08 -7.44 -18.43
N ARG A 207 -19.64 -8.58 -18.05
CA ARG A 207 -20.98 -8.70 -17.50
C ARG A 207 -20.89 -9.12 -16.04
N MET A 208 -21.67 -8.49 -15.17
CA MET A 208 -21.77 -8.92 -13.78
C MET A 208 -22.99 -9.85 -13.63
N GLU A 209 -22.73 -11.10 -13.41
CA GLU A 209 -23.74 -12.12 -13.14
C GLU A 209 -24.01 -12.21 -11.64
N ALA A 210 -25.26 -12.45 -11.27
CA ALA A 210 -25.66 -12.70 -9.91
C ALA A 210 -26.37 -14.06 -9.82
N ARG A 211 -25.95 -14.88 -8.87
CA ARG A 211 -26.68 -16.07 -8.47
C ARG A 211 -27.63 -15.68 -7.33
N PRO A 212 -28.84 -16.18 -7.33
CA PRO A 212 -29.78 -15.96 -6.22
C PRO A 212 -29.14 -16.49 -4.93
N ILE A 213 -29.14 -15.67 -3.90
CA ILE A 213 -28.70 -16.04 -2.56
C ILE A 213 -29.91 -16.04 -1.61
N GLY A 214 -29.98 -17.01 -0.72
CA GLY A 214 -31.04 -17.08 0.29
C GLY A 214 -30.98 -15.91 1.27
N GLU A 215 -32.07 -15.61 1.94
CA GLU A 215 -32.20 -14.49 2.89
C GLU A 215 -31.14 -14.56 4.02
N THR A 216 -30.92 -15.74 4.59
CA THR A 216 -29.91 -15.95 5.64
C THR A 216 -28.53 -15.52 5.16
N ARG A 217 -28.10 -15.95 3.95
CA ARG A 217 -26.82 -15.58 3.38
C ARG A 217 -26.73 -14.09 3.11
N ARG A 218 -27.83 -13.48 2.66
CA ARG A 218 -27.90 -12.02 2.45
C ARG A 218 -27.72 -11.25 3.75
N THR A 219 -28.39 -11.69 4.82
CA THR A 219 -28.26 -11.10 6.16
C THR A 219 -26.83 -11.23 6.69
N VAL A 220 -26.24 -12.41 6.61
CA VAL A 220 -24.84 -12.64 7.00
C VAL A 220 -23.89 -11.74 6.20
N ALA A 221 -24.10 -11.60 4.89
CA ALA A 221 -23.30 -10.73 4.04
C ALA A 221 -23.37 -9.26 4.49
N MET A 222 -24.57 -8.76 4.80
CA MET A 222 -24.75 -7.38 5.27
C MET A 222 -24.12 -7.15 6.64
N ILE A 223 -24.29 -8.09 7.57
CA ILE A 223 -23.66 -8.04 8.90
C ILE A 223 -22.14 -8.06 8.76
N SER A 224 -21.59 -8.90 7.87
CA SER A 224 -20.14 -8.96 7.62
C SER A 224 -19.58 -7.65 7.08
N VAL A 225 -20.28 -6.99 6.15
CA VAL A 225 -19.88 -5.66 5.62
C VAL A 225 -19.91 -4.62 6.74
N ALA A 226 -21.02 -4.55 7.49
CA ALA A 226 -21.17 -3.58 8.57
C ALA A 226 -20.14 -3.82 9.69
N GLY A 227 -19.95 -5.07 10.11
CA GLY A 227 -19.00 -5.45 11.15
C GLY A 227 -17.56 -5.14 10.77
N LEU A 228 -17.15 -5.50 9.54
CA LEU A 228 -15.81 -5.21 9.04
C LEU A 228 -15.57 -3.69 8.91
N SER A 229 -16.56 -2.96 8.40
CA SER A 229 -16.44 -1.50 8.28
C SER A 229 -16.36 -0.82 9.65
N LEU A 230 -17.17 -1.27 10.60
CA LEU A 230 -17.15 -0.77 11.97
C LEU A 230 -15.82 -1.10 12.66
N ALA A 231 -15.33 -2.33 12.50
CA ALA A 231 -14.02 -2.72 13.02
C ALA A 231 -12.88 -1.90 12.43
N ALA A 232 -12.90 -1.63 11.12
CA ALA A 232 -11.92 -0.77 10.47
C ALA A 232 -11.96 0.68 11.02
N VAL A 233 -13.16 1.24 11.19
CA VAL A 233 -13.33 2.56 11.82
C VAL A 233 -12.83 2.54 13.27
N ALA A 234 -13.18 1.51 14.04
CA ALA A 234 -12.73 1.35 15.41
C ALA A 234 -11.20 1.27 15.51
N LEU A 235 -10.55 0.55 14.61
CA LEU A 235 -9.08 0.49 14.53
C LEU A 235 -8.46 1.86 14.23
N VAL A 236 -9.09 2.68 13.40
CA VAL A 236 -8.60 4.04 13.11
C VAL A 236 -8.84 4.99 14.30
N VAL A 237 -9.99 4.89 14.97
CA VAL A 237 -10.38 5.84 16.04
C VAL A 237 -9.77 5.45 17.38
N TRP A 238 -9.76 4.17 17.73
CA TRP A 238 -9.35 3.67 19.05
C TRP A 238 -8.04 2.90 19.03
N GLY A 239 -7.57 2.49 17.85
CA GLY A 239 -6.25 1.91 17.75
C GLY A 239 -5.25 2.90 18.32
N GLU A 240 -4.56 2.51 19.40
CA GLU A 240 -3.36 3.26 19.76
C GLU A 240 -2.45 3.17 18.55
N PRO A 241 -2.16 4.27 17.85
CA PRO A 241 -1.26 4.21 16.72
C PRO A 241 0.01 3.52 17.19
N TYR A 242 0.48 2.55 16.45
CA TYR A 242 1.79 1.92 16.67
C TYR A 242 2.87 2.97 16.93
N GLU A 243 2.69 4.13 16.32
CA GLU A 243 3.39 5.38 16.54
C GLU A 243 3.53 5.77 17.99
N ARG A 244 2.44 5.75 18.79
CA ARG A 244 2.50 6.08 20.22
C ARG A 244 3.28 5.05 21.01
N ARG A 245 3.23 3.78 20.63
CA ARG A 245 4.00 2.71 21.30
C ARG A 245 5.49 2.84 21.02
N ILE A 246 5.87 3.16 19.77
CA ILE A 246 7.28 3.41 19.42
C ILE A 246 7.75 4.73 20.04
N ALA A 247 6.91 5.74 20.05
CA ALA A 247 7.22 7.05 20.60
C ALA A 247 7.08 7.13 22.13
N ALA A 248 6.61 6.10 22.82
CA ALA A 248 6.56 6.08 24.29
C ALA A 248 7.96 6.11 24.89
N ALA A 249 8.09 6.75 26.05
CA ALA A 249 9.32 6.72 26.81
C ALA A 249 9.70 5.25 27.14
N ARG A 250 10.95 4.90 26.93
CA ARG A 250 11.45 3.53 27.14
C ARG A 250 12.86 3.49 27.69
N MET A 251 13.14 2.44 28.45
CA MET A 251 14.49 2.17 28.93
C MET A 251 15.39 1.78 27.74
N TRP A 252 16.56 2.39 27.66
CA TRP A 252 17.62 2.04 26.72
C TRP A 252 18.91 1.80 27.49
N ALA A 253 19.50 0.65 27.28
CA ALA A 253 20.81 0.32 27.83
C ALA A 253 21.88 0.65 26.78
N ASN A 254 22.89 1.44 27.16
CA ASN A 254 24.05 1.72 26.31
C ASN A 254 24.89 0.44 26.19
N PRO A 255 25.03 -0.16 25.00
CA PRO A 255 25.74 -1.44 24.87
C PRO A 255 27.25 -1.33 25.07
N VAL A 256 27.77 -0.11 25.20
CA VAL A 256 29.22 0.13 25.41
C VAL A 256 29.54 0.29 26.89
N SER A 257 28.76 1.07 27.63
CA SER A 257 28.97 1.31 29.07
C SER A 257 28.18 0.36 29.97
N GLY A 258 27.12 -0.26 29.45
CA GLY A 258 26.16 -1.06 30.26
C GLY A 258 25.15 -0.24 31.06
N LEU A 259 25.29 1.09 31.10
CA LEU A 259 24.38 1.97 31.83
C LEU A 259 23.07 2.16 31.07
N SER A 260 22.00 2.36 31.80
CA SER A 260 20.67 2.54 31.23
C SER A 260 20.09 3.92 31.54
N ALA A 261 19.35 4.47 30.59
CA ALA A 261 18.58 5.70 30.79
C ALA A 261 17.21 5.58 30.13
N THR A 262 16.25 6.34 30.64
CA THR A 262 14.93 6.45 30.01
C THR A 262 15.01 7.45 28.88
N LEU A 263 14.86 6.98 27.64
CA LEU A 263 14.73 7.85 26.48
C LEU A 263 13.39 8.60 26.56
N PRO A 264 13.40 9.91 26.27
CA PRO A 264 12.16 10.68 26.21
C PRO A 264 11.21 10.11 25.16
N ALA A 265 9.90 10.34 25.36
CA ALA A 265 8.90 10.02 24.35
C ALA A 265 9.21 10.74 23.01
N GLY A 266 8.86 10.12 21.91
CA GLY A 266 9.07 10.66 20.56
C GLY A 266 10.42 10.32 19.92
N TRP A 267 11.27 9.51 20.56
CA TRP A 267 12.56 9.12 20.02
C TRP A 267 12.66 7.62 19.76
N ILE A 268 13.23 7.27 18.61
CA ILE A 268 13.43 5.89 18.16
C ILE A 268 14.93 5.61 18.12
N ALA A 269 15.38 4.58 18.83
CA ALA A 269 16.76 4.14 18.81
C ALA A 269 16.98 3.03 17.80
N ALA A 270 18.06 3.13 17.02
CA ALA A 270 18.57 2.10 16.14
C ALA A 270 20.08 1.95 16.35
N ALA A 271 20.60 0.73 16.27
CA ALA A 271 22.04 0.48 16.30
C ALA A 271 22.53 0.24 14.87
N ALA A 272 23.68 0.81 14.52
CA ALA A 272 24.39 0.55 13.30
C ALA A 272 25.89 0.38 13.64
N THR A 273 26.56 -0.52 12.96
CA THR A 273 28.02 -0.61 13.01
C THR A 273 28.56 -0.03 11.72
N ARG A 274 29.51 0.90 11.80
CA ARG A 274 30.19 1.41 10.62
C ARG A 274 31.21 0.41 10.11
N ASP A 275 31.59 0.54 8.84
CA ASP A 275 32.61 -0.32 8.17
C ASP A 275 33.97 -0.28 8.87
N ASP A 276 34.27 0.81 9.60
CA ASP A 276 35.49 0.99 10.41
C ASP A 276 35.40 0.34 11.82
N GLY A 277 34.34 -0.40 12.12
CA GLY A 277 34.15 -1.05 13.42
C GLY A 277 33.64 -0.15 14.55
N VAL A 278 33.46 1.16 14.29
CA VAL A 278 32.92 2.11 15.27
C VAL A 278 31.45 1.82 15.52
N ARG A 279 31.07 1.59 16.79
CA ARG A 279 29.67 1.41 17.19
C ARG A 279 28.98 2.77 17.13
N LEU A 280 27.99 2.86 16.23
CA LEU A 280 27.17 4.06 16.05
C LEU A 280 25.73 3.76 16.47
N PHE A 281 25.21 4.54 17.38
CA PHE A 281 23.80 4.50 17.79
C PHE A 281 23.09 5.72 17.23
N THR A 282 21.97 5.49 16.57
CA THR A 282 21.17 6.55 15.97
C THR A 282 19.85 6.68 16.69
N PHE A 283 19.49 7.89 17.06
CA PHE A 283 18.22 8.24 17.68
C PHE A 283 17.52 9.24 16.78
N THR A 284 16.39 8.86 16.23
CA THR A 284 15.61 9.70 15.32
C THR A 284 14.32 10.13 16.00
N ALA A 285 14.02 11.43 15.97
CA ALA A 285 12.73 11.93 16.40
C ALA A 285 11.61 11.33 15.53
N PHE A 286 10.47 10.98 16.12
CA PHE A 286 9.37 10.35 15.42
C PHE A 286 8.88 11.19 14.23
N ASP A 287 8.78 12.51 14.40
CA ASP A 287 8.44 13.48 13.35
C ASP A 287 9.58 13.71 12.34
N ARG A 288 10.72 13.04 12.52
CA ARG A 288 11.94 13.16 11.71
C ARG A 288 12.56 14.57 11.72
N SER A 289 12.17 15.41 12.64
CA SER A 289 12.70 16.77 12.74
C SER A 289 14.20 16.77 13.07
N LYS A 290 14.64 15.80 13.90
CA LYS A 290 16.02 15.73 14.41
C LYS A 290 16.54 14.31 14.44
N THR A 291 17.86 14.18 14.34
CA THR A 291 18.58 12.92 14.54
C THR A 291 19.77 13.15 15.44
N VAL A 292 19.95 12.28 16.42
CA VAL A 292 21.11 12.28 17.30
C VAL A 292 21.91 11.02 17.06
N TYR A 293 23.20 11.17 16.83
CA TYR A 293 24.14 10.06 16.71
C TYR A 293 25.01 10.03 17.95
N LEU A 294 25.18 8.84 18.52
CA LEU A 294 26.11 8.56 19.61
C LEU A 294 27.15 7.56 19.12
N ALA A 295 28.41 7.94 19.23
CA ALA A 295 29.53 7.04 18.93
C ALA A 295 30.50 7.00 20.11
N ALA A 296 31.13 5.84 20.30
CA ALA A 296 32.19 5.62 21.26
C ALA A 296 33.45 5.17 20.52
N GLU A 297 34.57 5.76 20.85
CA GLU A 297 35.90 5.46 20.30
C GLU A 297 36.87 5.21 21.44
N GLU A 298 37.69 4.17 21.36
CA GLU A 298 38.71 3.88 22.38
C GLU A 298 39.92 4.80 22.18
N ASP A 299 40.46 5.32 23.29
CA ASP A 299 41.66 6.10 23.28
C ASP A 299 42.89 5.18 23.22
N ALA A 300 43.51 5.08 22.06
CA ALA A 300 44.69 4.26 21.82
C ALA A 300 46.02 4.95 22.17
N GLY A 301 46.01 6.23 22.66
CA GLY A 301 47.24 6.99 22.74
C GLY A 301 47.24 8.16 23.71
N ASP A 302 46.53 8.12 24.81
CA ASP A 302 46.48 9.19 25.83
C ASP A 302 46.16 10.60 25.25
N LEU A 303 45.29 10.68 24.28
CA LEU A 303 44.86 11.94 23.70
C LEU A 303 44.08 12.76 24.72
N THR A 304 44.36 14.05 24.77
CA THR A 304 43.49 14.97 25.52
C THR A 304 42.20 15.22 24.74
N LEU A 305 41.10 15.54 25.45
CA LEU A 305 39.80 15.87 24.83
C LEU A 305 39.94 17.01 23.80
N GLY A 306 40.82 18.00 24.05
CA GLY A 306 41.07 19.09 23.12
C GLY A 306 41.72 18.65 21.81
N ARG A 307 42.71 17.76 21.87
CA ARG A 307 43.34 17.18 20.66
C ARG A 307 42.36 16.31 19.88
N TYR A 308 41.58 15.52 20.57
CA TYR A 308 40.52 14.72 19.92
C TYR A 308 39.48 15.62 19.24
N ALA A 309 39.11 16.75 19.86
CA ALA A 309 38.18 17.72 19.29
C ALA A 309 38.69 18.32 17.97
N GLU A 310 40.00 18.61 17.88
CA GLU A 310 40.61 19.11 16.63
C GLU A 310 40.65 18.03 15.54
N LEU A 311 40.86 16.78 15.89
CA LEU A 311 40.74 15.65 14.94
C LEU A 311 39.33 15.50 14.39
N VAL A 312 38.33 15.54 15.27
CA VAL A 312 36.92 15.47 14.88
C VAL A 312 36.54 16.64 13.99
N ALA A 313 37.01 17.86 14.30
CA ALA A 313 36.75 19.05 13.47
C ALA A 313 37.36 18.94 12.06
N ARG A 314 38.56 18.41 11.94
CA ARG A 314 39.23 18.16 10.63
C ARG A 314 38.46 17.13 9.81
N ASN A 315 38.05 16.03 10.43
CA ASN A 315 37.28 14.98 9.75
C ASN A 315 35.86 15.44 9.36
N ALA A 316 35.26 16.32 10.17
CA ALA A 316 33.96 16.89 9.89
C ALA A 316 33.96 17.90 8.74
N ALA A 317 35.10 18.51 8.40
CA ALA A 317 35.21 19.59 7.41
C ALA A 317 34.73 19.19 6.00
N ALA A 318 34.80 17.93 5.65
CA ALA A 318 34.26 17.40 4.38
C ALA A 318 32.74 17.41 4.32
N SER A 319 32.06 17.35 5.46
CA SER A 319 30.58 17.15 5.55
C SER A 319 29.84 18.28 6.24
N ALA A 320 30.53 19.09 7.05
CA ALA A 320 29.95 20.20 7.79
C ALA A 320 30.91 21.37 7.97
N THR A 321 30.40 22.59 7.91
CA THR A 321 31.11 23.81 8.25
C THR A 321 30.84 24.13 9.74
N LEU A 322 31.88 23.99 10.56
CA LEU A 322 31.78 24.28 12.00
C LEU A 322 31.97 25.79 12.25
N ILE A 323 31.18 26.34 13.16
CA ILE A 323 31.13 27.78 13.46
C ILE A 323 31.78 28.02 14.82
N GLY A 324 32.57 29.07 14.94
CA GLY A 324 33.18 29.48 16.19
C GLY A 324 34.25 28.49 16.71
N ARG A 325 34.56 28.61 18.01
CA ARG A 325 35.53 27.75 18.73
C ARG A 325 34.78 26.73 19.59
N TRP A 326 35.50 25.68 20.00
CA TRP A 326 35.01 24.76 21.01
C TRP A 326 34.74 25.51 22.34
N ARG A 327 33.60 25.20 22.94
CA ARG A 327 33.17 25.77 24.25
C ARG A 327 32.99 24.64 25.25
N GLY A 328 33.54 24.82 26.45
CA GLY A 328 33.23 23.93 27.55
C GLY A 328 31.80 24.09 27.97
N VAL A 329 31.08 22.99 28.12
CA VAL A 329 29.71 22.90 28.63
C VAL A 329 29.64 21.75 29.62
N GLU A 330 28.72 21.85 30.58
CA GLU A 330 28.44 20.77 31.51
C GLU A 330 27.01 20.27 31.28
N ILE A 331 26.84 18.96 31.09
CA ILE A 331 25.54 18.33 30.88
C ILE A 331 25.45 17.13 31.82
N GLU A 332 24.46 17.14 32.72
CA GLU A 332 24.26 16.10 33.74
C GLU A 332 25.57 15.79 34.55
N GLY A 333 26.33 16.83 34.90
CA GLY A 333 27.59 16.69 35.63
C GLY A 333 28.78 16.26 34.80
N ALA A 334 28.60 15.92 33.51
CA ALA A 334 29.69 15.53 32.60
C ALA A 334 30.28 16.76 31.88
N PRO A 335 31.61 17.03 32.03
CA PRO A 335 32.28 18.08 31.27
C PRO A 335 32.40 17.67 29.79
N MET A 336 31.93 18.53 28.90
CA MET A 336 31.92 18.28 27.46
C MET A 336 32.44 19.50 26.70
N LEU A 337 32.92 19.24 25.47
CA LEU A 337 33.20 20.30 24.49
C LEU A 337 32.05 20.34 23.49
N ARG A 338 31.52 21.54 23.26
CA ARG A 338 30.46 21.80 22.28
C ARG A 338 30.96 22.70 21.16
N ARG A 339 30.55 22.36 19.95
CA ARG A 339 30.71 23.23 18.78
C ARG A 339 29.53 23.08 17.85
N ASP A 340 29.00 24.20 17.39
CA ASP A 340 27.87 24.25 16.48
C ASP A 340 28.37 24.42 15.03
N GLY A 341 27.55 24.08 14.04
CA GLY A 341 27.87 24.18 12.62
C GLY A 341 26.67 23.97 11.73
N ARG A 342 26.95 23.83 10.43
CA ARG A 342 25.95 23.46 9.41
C ARG A 342 26.51 22.42 8.45
N THR A 343 25.68 21.52 8.00
CA THR A 343 26.08 20.54 6.97
C THR A 343 26.37 21.23 5.65
N SER A 344 27.45 20.82 4.97
CA SER A 344 27.94 21.48 3.75
C SER A 344 26.97 21.37 2.57
N ARG A 345 26.27 20.23 2.42
CA ARG A 345 25.35 19.99 1.31
C ARG A 345 23.96 20.60 1.49
N THR A 346 23.43 20.60 2.70
CA THR A 346 22.01 20.89 2.96
C THR A 346 21.78 22.09 3.87
N GLY A 347 22.87 22.72 4.40
CA GLY A 347 22.80 23.84 5.31
C GLY A 347 22.12 23.55 6.67
N ARG A 348 21.84 22.28 6.97
CA ARG A 348 21.14 21.87 8.21
C ARG A 348 22.01 22.16 9.44
N PRO A 349 21.42 22.61 10.55
CA PRO A 349 22.16 22.82 11.78
C PRO A 349 22.71 21.50 12.32
N VAL A 350 23.95 21.54 12.80
CA VAL A 350 24.62 20.44 13.46
C VAL A 350 25.25 20.92 14.74
N THR A 351 25.11 20.17 15.84
CA THR A 351 25.82 20.39 17.09
C THR A 351 26.66 19.17 17.40
N LEU A 352 27.94 19.38 17.62
CA LEU A 352 28.88 18.38 18.09
C LEU A 352 29.09 18.54 19.60
N LEU A 353 28.96 17.43 20.33
CA LEU A 353 29.26 17.33 21.75
C LEU A 353 30.27 16.20 21.94
N LEU A 354 31.37 16.48 22.61
CA LEU A 354 32.45 15.53 22.86
C LEU A 354 32.73 15.44 24.36
N ALA A 355 32.88 14.22 24.86
CA ALA A 355 33.29 13.92 26.22
C ALA A 355 34.43 12.89 26.21
N LYS A 356 35.25 12.90 27.27
CA LYS A 356 36.18 11.80 27.58
C LYS A 356 35.78 11.24 28.93
N HIS A 357 35.56 9.94 29.00
CA HIS A 357 35.32 9.23 30.25
C HIS A 357 36.24 7.98 30.29
N GLY A 358 37.12 7.92 31.28
CA GLY A 358 38.13 6.89 31.34
C GLY A 358 38.99 6.87 30.06
N ASN A 359 39.08 5.70 29.45
CA ASN A 359 39.84 5.47 28.19
C ASN A 359 38.96 5.55 26.96
N ARG A 360 37.86 6.32 26.98
CA ARG A 360 36.93 6.44 25.85
C ARG A 360 36.58 7.88 25.55
N PHE A 361 36.49 8.14 24.25
CA PHE A 361 35.90 9.35 23.71
C PHE A 361 34.46 9.07 23.29
N TRP A 362 33.57 9.95 23.70
CA TRP A 362 32.18 9.93 23.33
C TRP A 362 31.88 11.11 22.42
N ARG A 363 31.19 10.83 21.34
CA ARG A 363 30.80 11.84 20.38
C ARG A 363 29.29 11.78 20.17
N LEU A 364 28.61 12.88 20.49
CA LEU A 364 27.20 13.07 20.13
C LEU A 364 27.12 14.10 19.00
N ILE A 365 26.36 13.80 17.98
CA ILE A 365 26.08 14.68 16.84
C ILE A 365 24.59 14.88 16.78
N VAL A 366 24.13 16.09 17.02
CA VAL A 366 22.72 16.46 16.91
C VAL A 366 22.51 17.15 15.58
N MET A 367 21.65 16.63 14.73
CA MET A 367 21.37 17.16 13.38
C MET A 367 19.91 17.57 13.27
N GLY A 368 19.65 18.82 12.87
CA GLY A 368 18.32 19.29 12.46
C GLY A 368 17.98 18.87 11.04
N ARG A 369 16.70 18.87 10.72
CA ARG A 369 16.21 18.49 9.39
C ARG A 369 16.16 19.67 8.40
N GLN A 370 15.82 20.86 8.89
CA GLN A 370 15.64 22.06 8.07
C GLN A 370 16.77 23.08 8.29
N PRO A 371 17.14 23.87 7.29
CA PRO A 371 18.16 24.93 7.44
C PRO A 371 17.79 26.02 8.46
N ASP A 372 16.47 26.25 8.62
CA ASP A 372 15.93 27.30 9.51
C ASP A 372 15.63 26.80 10.93
N ASP A 373 16.01 25.57 11.26
CA ASP A 373 15.85 24.99 12.58
C ASP A 373 16.65 25.81 13.63
N HIS A 374 15.93 26.51 14.51
CA HIS A 374 16.53 27.39 15.51
C HIS A 374 17.10 26.60 16.69
N GLY A 375 18.21 25.92 16.43
CA GLY A 375 18.96 25.22 17.47
C GLY A 375 18.42 23.83 17.81
N ASN A 376 19.23 23.09 18.57
CA ASN A 376 18.97 21.72 18.94
C ASN A 376 18.34 21.59 20.35
N ALA A 377 17.66 22.65 20.84
CA ALA A 377 17.08 22.67 22.18
C ALA A 377 16.07 21.56 22.46
N GLU A 378 15.29 21.18 21.44
CA GLU A 378 14.31 20.08 21.55
C GLU A 378 14.98 18.70 21.70
N ALA A 379 16.22 18.53 21.28
CA ALA A 379 16.97 17.31 21.51
C ALA A 379 17.63 17.25 22.90
N LEU A 380 17.58 18.35 23.68
CA LEU A 380 18.26 18.42 24.94
C LEU A 380 17.81 17.35 25.96
N PRO A 381 16.51 17.01 26.12
CA PRO A 381 16.11 15.92 27.00
C PRO A 381 16.72 14.56 26.61
N LEU A 382 16.81 14.28 25.31
CA LEU A 382 17.48 13.06 24.84
C LEU A 382 18.97 13.11 25.08
N VAL A 383 19.64 14.25 24.76
CA VAL A 383 21.08 14.43 24.99
C VAL A 383 21.41 14.22 26.46
N LYS A 384 20.63 14.76 27.39
CA LYS A 384 20.78 14.55 28.83
C LYS A 384 20.68 13.07 29.20
N ALA A 385 19.63 12.38 28.73
CA ALA A 385 19.46 10.94 28.95
C ALA A 385 20.64 10.12 28.43
N LEU A 386 21.16 10.45 27.25
CA LEU A 386 22.33 9.78 26.66
C LEU A 386 23.61 10.08 27.43
N VAL A 387 23.83 11.33 27.83
CA VAL A 387 25.02 11.73 28.63
C VAL A 387 25.07 10.98 29.95
N ALA A 388 23.94 10.75 30.61
CA ALA A 388 23.86 9.95 31.82
C ALA A 388 24.32 8.48 31.64
N THR A 389 24.50 8.03 30.40
CA THR A 389 24.97 6.66 30.08
C THR A 389 26.43 6.61 29.62
N LEU A 390 27.18 7.72 29.66
CA LEU A 390 28.56 7.77 29.12
C LEU A 390 29.63 7.32 30.13
N ALA A 391 29.27 7.00 31.34
CA ALA A 391 30.22 6.69 32.42
C ALA A 391 31.07 5.43 32.15
#